data_eefa6392241917d1011a3df88802500f
#
_entry.id   eefa6392241917d1011a3df88802500f
#
_cell.length_a   1.000
_cell.length_b   1.000
_cell.length_c   1.000
_cell.angle_alpha   90.00
_cell.angle_beta   90.00
_cell.angle_gamma   90.00
#
_symmetry.space_group_name_H-M   'P 1'
#
loop_
_entity.id
_entity.type
_entity.pdbx_description
1 polymer ?
#
loop_
_entity_poly.entity_id
_entity_poly.type
_entity_poly.pdbx_seq_one_letter_code
_entity_poly.pdbx_strand_id
1 'polypeptide(L)'
;MCGIIGFTGNLQAPGILVDGLQQLEYRGYDSAGIAVNNGSETKIVKTTGKVATLREKVEATADLAGTCGIGHTRWATHGGVTEVNAHPHVSGNVTLIHNGIIENYKELAASLKTKGFTAISETDTEVAAMLIDSLYDGDPFAALKEADKALEGAYGFCVMFKDH
;
A
#
# COMPACT_ATOMS: atom_id res chain seq x y z
N MET A 1 -10.79 -10.23 -7.33
CA MET A 1 -10.88 -8.76 -7.16
C MET A 1 -10.17 -8.37 -5.88
N CYS A 2 -9.34 -7.34 -5.92
CA CYS A 2 -8.60 -6.84 -4.77
C CYS A 2 -9.51 -6.36 -3.64
N GLY A 3 -9.04 -6.46 -2.40
CA GLY A 3 -9.68 -5.94 -1.19
C GLY A 3 -8.82 -4.90 -0.51
N ILE A 4 -9.46 -3.84 -0.01
CA ILE A 4 -8.83 -2.77 0.77
C ILE A 4 -9.43 -2.74 2.16
N ILE A 5 -8.60 -2.57 3.18
CA ILE A 5 -8.99 -2.25 4.54
C ILE A 5 -8.09 -1.15 5.10
N GLY A 6 -8.69 -0.21 5.84
CA GLY A 6 -7.99 0.78 6.64
C GLY A 6 -8.54 0.82 8.05
N PHE A 7 -7.69 1.06 9.01
CA PHE A 7 -8.05 1.22 10.42
C PHE A 7 -7.25 2.33 11.06
N THR A 8 -7.93 3.17 11.84
CA THR A 8 -7.32 4.09 12.80
C THR A 8 -8.21 4.15 14.04
N GLY A 9 -7.62 4.17 15.22
CA GLY A 9 -8.40 4.17 16.47
C GLY A 9 -7.53 3.94 17.71
N ASN A 10 -8.13 3.37 18.76
CA ASN A 10 -7.48 3.13 20.05
C ASN A 10 -7.08 1.66 20.27
N LEU A 11 -7.36 0.79 19.30
CA LEU A 11 -7.03 -0.64 19.36
C LEU A 11 -5.78 -0.93 18.51
N GLN A 12 -5.15 -2.07 18.74
CA GLN A 12 -4.04 -2.54 17.92
C GLN A 12 -4.52 -2.94 16.53
N ALA A 13 -3.96 -2.30 15.51
CA ALA A 13 -4.37 -2.45 14.11
C ALA A 13 -4.06 -3.84 13.51
N PRO A 14 -2.94 -4.54 13.82
CA PRO A 14 -2.54 -5.74 13.08
C PRO A 14 -3.63 -6.81 12.98
N GLY A 15 -4.21 -7.20 14.12
CA GLY A 15 -5.28 -8.21 14.16
C GLY A 15 -6.53 -7.79 13.39
N ILE A 16 -6.95 -6.53 13.57
CA ILE A 16 -8.14 -5.95 12.91
C ILE A 16 -7.96 -5.95 11.38
N LEU A 17 -6.77 -5.58 10.89
CA LEU A 17 -6.47 -5.56 9.45
C LEU A 17 -6.50 -6.98 8.88
N VAL A 18 -5.88 -7.96 9.54
CA VAL A 18 -5.86 -9.35 9.08
C VAL A 18 -7.26 -9.95 9.10
N ASP A 19 -8.05 -9.71 10.15
CA ASP A 19 -9.44 -10.18 10.25
C ASP A 19 -10.30 -9.58 9.12
N GLY A 20 -10.12 -8.29 8.84
CA GLY A 20 -10.81 -7.63 7.73
C GLY A 20 -10.41 -8.18 6.36
N LEU A 21 -9.13 -8.43 6.13
CA LEU A 21 -8.67 -9.06 4.88
C LEU A 21 -9.22 -10.48 4.72
N GLN A 22 -9.35 -11.23 5.80
CA GLN A 22 -9.95 -12.57 5.79
C GLN A 22 -11.42 -12.53 5.35
N GLN A 23 -12.18 -11.51 5.75
CA GLN A 23 -13.55 -11.32 5.27
C GLN A 23 -13.63 -11.01 3.76
N LEU A 24 -12.54 -10.54 3.15
CA LEU A 24 -12.45 -10.21 1.73
C LEU A 24 -11.89 -11.35 0.86
N GLU A 25 -11.48 -12.49 1.46
CA GLU A 25 -10.89 -13.64 0.75
C GLU A 25 -11.80 -14.22 -0.33
N TYR A 26 -13.11 -14.19 -0.13
CA TYR A 26 -14.10 -14.73 -1.09
C TYR A 26 -14.00 -14.07 -2.48
N ARG A 27 -13.39 -12.90 -2.57
CA ARG A 27 -13.20 -12.15 -3.83
C ARG A 27 -12.11 -12.73 -4.72
N GLY A 28 -11.27 -13.64 -4.20
CA GLY A 28 -10.10 -14.18 -4.85
C GLY A 28 -8.91 -13.20 -4.83
N TYR A 29 -7.71 -13.73 -4.60
CA TYR A 29 -6.46 -12.97 -4.50
C TYR A 29 -5.25 -13.90 -4.67
N ASP A 30 -4.07 -13.33 -4.91
CA ASP A 30 -2.80 -14.06 -5.08
C ASP A 30 -1.73 -13.67 -4.04
N SER A 31 -1.90 -12.53 -3.41
CA SER A 31 -1.01 -12.01 -2.40
C SER A 31 -1.75 -11.07 -1.45
N ALA A 32 -1.19 -10.88 -0.26
CA ALA A 32 -1.76 -10.01 0.76
C ALA A 32 -0.67 -9.32 1.57
N GLY A 33 -1.01 -8.20 2.21
CA GLY A 33 -0.10 -7.52 3.10
C GLY A 33 -0.79 -6.43 3.91
N ILE A 34 -0.11 -6.04 4.97
CA ILE A 34 -0.52 -4.94 5.86
C ILE A 34 0.66 -3.99 6.09
N ALA A 35 0.34 -2.75 6.37
CA ALA A 35 1.25 -1.77 6.94
C ALA A 35 0.64 -1.23 8.23
N VAL A 36 1.44 -1.12 9.27
CA VAL A 36 1.03 -0.63 10.60
C VAL A 36 1.96 0.48 11.03
N ASN A 37 1.37 1.61 11.43
CA ASN A 37 2.09 2.78 11.94
C ASN A 37 1.88 2.89 13.46
N ASN A 38 2.98 3.07 14.20
CA ASN A 38 2.98 3.24 15.65
C ASN A 38 3.20 4.70 16.08
N GLY A 39 3.17 5.65 15.14
CA GLY A 39 3.43 7.07 15.37
C GLY A 39 4.90 7.49 15.17
N SER A 40 5.83 6.55 15.02
CA SER A 40 7.26 6.81 14.76
C SER A 40 7.78 6.08 13.53
N GLU A 41 7.29 4.89 13.29
CA GLU A 41 7.69 4.05 12.15
C GLU A 41 6.49 3.30 11.55
N THR A 42 6.62 2.93 10.29
CA THR A 42 5.68 2.06 9.61
C THR A 42 6.34 0.70 9.35
N LYS A 43 5.76 -0.37 9.90
CA LYS A 43 6.18 -1.74 9.64
C LYS A 43 5.24 -2.40 8.64
N ILE A 44 5.83 -3.20 7.73
CA ILE A 44 5.10 -3.84 6.64
C ILE A 44 5.33 -5.35 6.70
N VAL A 45 4.25 -6.10 6.56
CA VAL A 45 4.27 -7.56 6.44
C VAL A 45 3.51 -7.93 5.18
N LYS A 46 4.17 -8.69 4.29
CA LYS A 46 3.62 -9.14 3.01
C LYS A 46 3.78 -10.65 2.85
N THR A 47 2.92 -11.24 2.03
CA THR A 47 3.03 -12.64 1.62
C THR A 47 2.40 -12.86 0.25
N THR A 48 2.90 -13.86 -0.46
CA THR A 48 2.14 -14.47 -1.56
C THR A 48 1.22 -15.55 -0.99
N GLY A 49 0.07 -15.77 -1.64
CA GLY A 49 -0.88 -16.80 -1.24
C GLY A 49 -1.92 -16.32 -0.22
N LYS A 50 -2.27 -17.18 0.73
CA LYS A 50 -3.46 -17.01 1.59
C LYS A 50 -3.26 -15.99 2.72
N VAL A 51 -4.35 -15.32 3.13
CA VAL A 51 -4.38 -14.45 4.32
C VAL A 51 -4.00 -15.20 5.60
N ALA A 52 -4.25 -16.52 5.68
CA ALA A 52 -3.76 -17.34 6.78
C ALA A 52 -2.23 -17.29 6.93
N THR A 53 -1.49 -17.36 5.80
CA THR A 53 -0.02 -17.21 5.82
C THR A 53 0.41 -15.79 6.23
N LEU A 54 -0.35 -14.77 5.82
CA LEU A 54 -0.12 -13.41 6.31
C LEU A 54 -0.30 -13.34 7.83
N ARG A 55 -1.35 -13.96 8.37
CA ARG A 55 -1.61 -14.02 9.81
C ARG A 55 -0.43 -14.62 10.58
N GLU A 56 0.07 -15.77 10.14
CA GLU A 56 1.23 -16.42 10.74
C GLU A 56 2.46 -15.51 10.75
N LYS A 57 2.73 -14.80 9.64
CA LYS A 57 3.83 -13.84 9.54
C LYS A 57 3.62 -12.64 10.48
N VAL A 58 2.40 -12.12 10.56
CA VAL A 58 2.05 -10.99 11.44
C VAL A 58 2.26 -11.37 12.90
N GLU A 59 1.80 -12.55 13.33
CA GLU A 59 1.96 -13.07 14.69
C GLU A 59 3.42 -13.35 15.04
N ALA A 60 4.24 -13.74 14.06
CA ALA A 60 5.68 -14.00 14.22
C ALA A 60 6.53 -12.72 14.17
N THR A 61 5.98 -11.59 13.72
CA THR A 61 6.71 -10.33 13.59
C THR A 61 6.79 -9.63 14.95
N ALA A 62 8.00 -9.55 15.51
CA ALA A 62 8.25 -8.86 16.75
C ALA A 62 7.93 -7.35 16.63
N ASP A 63 7.35 -6.79 17.70
CA ASP A 63 7.06 -5.37 17.83
C ASP A 63 6.18 -4.78 16.70
N LEU A 64 5.33 -5.60 16.09
CA LEU A 64 4.32 -5.14 15.14
C LEU A 64 3.13 -4.58 15.92
N ALA A 65 3.27 -3.37 16.42
CA ALA A 65 2.25 -2.66 17.18
C ALA A 65 1.95 -1.31 16.54
N GLY A 66 0.72 -0.85 16.67
CA GLY A 66 0.27 0.45 16.18
C GLY A 66 -1.24 0.51 16.11
N THR A 67 -1.77 1.72 16.12
CA THR A 67 -3.21 2.00 16.15
C THR A 67 -3.74 2.55 14.84
N CYS A 68 -2.88 2.67 13.84
CA CYS A 68 -3.21 3.05 12.48
C CYS A 68 -2.58 2.05 11.50
N GLY A 69 -3.31 1.68 10.47
CA GLY A 69 -2.77 0.78 9.45
C GLY A 69 -3.70 0.56 8.26
N ILE A 70 -3.12 0.02 7.21
CA ILE A 70 -3.80 -0.32 5.96
C ILE A 70 -3.46 -1.74 5.54
N GLY A 71 -4.37 -2.40 4.84
CA GLY A 71 -4.18 -3.77 4.39
C GLY A 71 -4.84 -4.03 3.04
N HIS A 72 -4.28 -5.00 2.32
CA HIS A 72 -4.70 -5.30 0.95
C HIS A 72 -4.63 -6.79 0.64
N THR A 73 -5.63 -7.29 -0.10
CA THR A 73 -5.57 -8.55 -0.84
C THR A 73 -5.47 -8.22 -2.32
N ARG A 74 -4.38 -8.66 -2.98
CA ARG A 74 -4.07 -8.34 -4.36
C ARG A 74 -4.49 -9.46 -5.30
N TRP A 75 -5.10 -9.09 -6.40
CA TRP A 75 -5.19 -9.89 -7.63
C TRP A 75 -4.33 -9.20 -8.68
N ALA A 76 -3.24 -9.85 -9.08
CA ALA A 76 -2.22 -9.24 -9.95
C ALA A 76 -2.81 -8.79 -11.29
N THR A 77 -2.60 -7.53 -11.63
CA THR A 77 -2.88 -6.91 -12.93
C THR A 77 -1.60 -6.45 -13.61
N HIS A 78 -0.63 -5.95 -12.82
CA HIS A 78 0.69 -5.50 -13.25
C HIS A 78 1.77 -6.20 -12.42
N GLY A 79 2.75 -6.79 -13.09
CA GLY A 79 3.83 -7.55 -12.44
C GLY A 79 3.44 -8.94 -11.95
N GLY A 80 4.44 -9.77 -11.69
CA GLY A 80 4.27 -11.15 -11.21
C GLY A 80 3.72 -11.24 -9.78
N VAL A 81 3.36 -12.45 -9.37
CA VAL A 81 2.96 -12.76 -8.00
C VAL A 81 4.21 -12.96 -7.15
N THR A 82 4.67 -11.88 -6.55
CA THR A 82 5.85 -11.82 -5.67
C THR A 82 5.56 -10.96 -4.44
N GLU A 83 6.32 -11.14 -3.36
CA GLU A 83 6.19 -10.27 -2.18
C GLU A 83 6.56 -8.81 -2.49
N VAL A 84 7.49 -8.58 -3.41
CA VAL A 84 7.87 -7.23 -3.85
C VAL A 84 6.69 -6.52 -4.48
N ASN A 85 5.93 -7.23 -5.33
CA ASN A 85 4.76 -6.70 -6.02
C ASN A 85 3.48 -6.70 -5.17
N ALA A 86 3.47 -7.39 -4.02
CA ALA A 86 2.34 -7.35 -3.09
C ALA A 86 2.21 -5.94 -2.46
N HIS A 87 0.97 -5.53 -2.19
CA HIS A 87 0.70 -4.31 -1.43
C HIS A 87 0.87 -4.53 0.09
N PRO A 88 1.14 -3.47 0.86
CA PRO A 88 1.31 -2.05 0.49
C PRO A 88 2.65 -1.74 -0.18
N HIS A 89 2.71 -0.59 -0.89
CA HIS A 89 3.93 0.00 -1.42
C HIS A 89 4.32 1.25 -0.65
N VAL A 90 5.64 1.54 -0.58
CA VAL A 90 6.19 2.68 0.17
C VAL A 90 7.10 3.51 -0.71
N SER A 91 6.98 4.82 -0.59
CA SER A 91 7.95 5.79 -1.05
C SER A 91 8.10 6.88 0.00
N GLY A 92 9.28 7.08 0.53
CA GLY A 92 9.56 8.11 1.54
C GLY A 92 8.58 8.12 2.71
N ASN A 93 7.74 9.15 2.78
CA ASN A 93 6.71 9.29 3.82
C ASN A 93 5.38 8.61 3.49
N VAL A 94 5.21 8.13 2.27
CA VAL A 94 3.94 7.61 1.75
C VAL A 94 3.90 6.09 1.80
N THR A 95 2.84 5.54 2.38
CA THR A 95 2.47 4.12 2.29
C THR A 95 1.10 4.02 1.62
N LEU A 96 1.02 3.25 0.53
CA LEU A 96 -0.14 3.22 -0.36
C LEU A 96 -0.62 1.81 -0.64
N ILE A 97 -1.93 1.62 -0.60
CA ILE A 97 -2.63 0.48 -1.22
C ILE A 97 -3.62 1.00 -2.26
N HIS A 98 -3.88 0.20 -3.29
CA HIS A 98 -4.60 0.63 -4.48
C HIS A 98 -5.44 -0.49 -5.06
N ASN A 99 -6.66 -0.16 -5.42
CA ASN A 99 -7.51 -0.96 -6.31
C ASN A 99 -7.76 -0.17 -7.59
N GLY A 100 -7.54 -0.77 -8.73
CA GLY A 100 -7.74 -0.16 -10.04
C GLY A 100 -6.52 -0.26 -10.94
N ILE A 101 -6.42 0.63 -11.90
CA ILE A 101 -5.32 0.71 -12.87
C ILE A 101 -4.96 2.17 -13.10
N ILE A 102 -3.67 2.48 -13.05
CA ILE A 102 -3.09 3.76 -13.43
C ILE A 102 -2.49 3.60 -14.82
N GLU A 103 -3.18 4.13 -15.81
CA GLU A 103 -2.88 3.87 -17.24
C GLU A 103 -1.57 4.52 -17.67
N ASN A 104 -1.25 5.72 -17.19
CA ASN A 104 -0.06 6.48 -17.53
C ASN A 104 1.16 6.21 -16.62
N TYR A 105 1.17 5.10 -15.85
CA TYR A 105 2.23 4.84 -14.86
C TYR A 105 3.65 4.77 -15.45
N LYS A 106 3.81 4.32 -16.72
CA LYS A 106 5.11 4.24 -17.37
C LYS A 106 5.73 5.61 -17.64
N GLU A 107 4.90 6.56 -18.06
CA GLU A 107 5.30 7.96 -18.31
C GLU A 107 5.65 8.65 -17.00
N LEU A 108 4.84 8.43 -15.96
CA LEU A 108 5.10 8.93 -14.62
C LEU A 108 6.40 8.34 -14.04
N ALA A 109 6.65 7.04 -14.19
CA ALA A 109 7.88 6.40 -13.74
C ALA A 109 9.12 6.98 -14.43
N ALA A 110 9.04 7.24 -15.75
CA ALA A 110 10.13 7.85 -16.50
C ALA A 110 10.42 9.30 -16.01
N SER A 111 9.38 10.08 -15.74
CA SER A 111 9.50 11.43 -15.17
C SER A 111 10.08 11.41 -13.76
N LEU A 112 9.58 10.53 -12.89
CA LEU A 112 10.03 10.40 -11.50
C LEU A 112 11.48 9.93 -11.41
N LYS A 113 11.94 9.12 -12.36
CA LYS A 113 13.34 8.70 -12.45
C LYS A 113 14.29 9.89 -12.61
N THR A 114 13.90 10.93 -13.35
CA THR A 114 14.71 12.16 -13.50
C THR A 114 14.81 12.95 -12.19
N LYS A 115 13.88 12.73 -11.26
CA LYS A 115 13.87 13.32 -9.91
C LYS A 115 14.56 12.44 -8.85
N GLY A 116 15.15 11.30 -9.24
CA GLY A 116 15.86 10.40 -8.36
C GLY A 116 15.03 9.26 -7.77
N PHE A 117 13.76 9.12 -8.14
CA PHE A 117 12.92 8.00 -7.73
C PHE A 117 13.18 6.77 -8.61
N THR A 118 13.25 5.60 -8.00
CA THR A 118 13.43 4.33 -8.73
C THR A 118 12.52 3.28 -8.12
N ALA A 119 11.59 2.76 -8.93
CA ALA A 119 10.72 1.67 -8.52
C ALA A 119 11.50 0.36 -8.39
N ILE A 120 11.21 -0.42 -7.38
CA ILE A 120 11.74 -1.77 -7.14
C ILE A 120 10.74 -2.85 -7.54
N SER A 121 9.45 -2.53 -7.57
CA SER A 121 8.39 -3.41 -8.04
C SER A 121 8.01 -3.11 -9.49
N GLU A 122 7.19 -3.99 -10.04
CA GLU A 122 6.63 -3.85 -11.39
C GLU A 122 5.22 -3.22 -11.37
N THR A 123 4.80 -2.64 -10.23
CA THR A 123 3.42 -2.19 -10.03
C THR A 123 3.25 -0.71 -10.34
N ASP A 124 2.11 -0.38 -10.90
CA ASP A 124 1.64 0.99 -11.07
C ASP A 124 1.40 1.68 -9.71
N THR A 125 1.09 0.91 -8.68
CA THR A 125 0.87 1.41 -7.31
C THR A 125 2.13 2.02 -6.69
N GLU A 126 3.30 1.40 -6.87
CA GLU A 126 4.55 1.98 -6.38
C GLU A 126 4.86 3.31 -7.07
N VAL A 127 4.56 3.40 -8.37
CA VAL A 127 4.73 4.65 -9.12
C VAL A 127 3.81 5.75 -8.58
N ALA A 128 2.56 5.41 -8.23
CA ALA A 128 1.67 6.36 -7.58
C ALA A 128 2.17 6.78 -6.20
N ALA A 129 2.70 5.86 -5.41
CA ALA A 129 3.30 6.19 -4.11
C ALA A 129 4.48 7.17 -4.27
N MET A 130 5.36 6.92 -5.25
CA MET A 130 6.47 7.82 -5.58
C MET A 130 5.99 9.20 -6.06
N LEU A 131 4.92 9.25 -6.86
CA LEU A 131 4.34 10.52 -7.31
C LEU A 131 3.84 11.34 -6.13
N ILE A 132 3.04 10.74 -5.25
CA ILE A 132 2.50 11.41 -4.07
C ILE A 132 3.63 11.87 -3.15
N ASP A 133 4.64 11.04 -2.91
CA ASP A 133 5.81 11.39 -2.09
C ASP A 133 6.60 12.55 -2.71
N SER A 134 6.76 12.58 -4.03
CA SER A 134 7.45 13.68 -4.73
C SER A 134 6.74 15.03 -4.64
N LEU A 135 5.46 15.04 -4.30
CA LEU A 135 4.60 16.21 -4.15
C LEU A 135 4.34 16.57 -2.68
N TYR A 136 4.77 15.71 -1.76
CA TYR A 136 4.53 15.88 -0.34
C TYR A 136 5.49 16.89 0.28
N ASP A 137 4.94 17.94 0.86
CA ASP A 137 5.66 19.01 1.54
C ASP A 137 5.21 19.24 3.00
N GLY A 138 4.50 18.25 3.57
CA GLY A 138 3.93 18.30 4.91
C GLY A 138 2.39 18.41 4.94
N ASP A 139 1.75 18.61 3.78
CA ASP A 139 0.29 18.58 3.64
C ASP A 139 -0.15 17.35 2.81
N PRO A 140 -0.64 16.27 3.47
CA PRO A 140 -1.11 15.07 2.79
C PRO A 140 -2.22 15.33 1.77
N PHE A 141 -3.16 16.22 2.11
CA PHE A 141 -4.30 16.48 1.25
C PHE A 141 -3.90 17.26 0.00
N ALA A 142 -3.01 18.23 0.12
CA ALA A 142 -2.46 18.96 -1.01
C ALA A 142 -1.69 18.02 -1.95
N ALA A 143 -0.82 17.15 -1.41
CA ALA A 143 -0.07 16.17 -2.20
C ALA A 143 -0.99 15.22 -2.98
N LEU A 144 -2.03 14.67 -2.33
CA LEU A 144 -3.00 13.80 -2.98
C LEU A 144 -3.78 14.51 -4.09
N LYS A 145 -4.21 15.74 -3.85
CA LYS A 145 -4.95 16.55 -4.83
C LYS A 145 -4.10 16.89 -6.07
N GLU A 146 -2.83 17.17 -5.88
CA GLU A 146 -1.91 17.41 -7.00
C GLU A 146 -1.57 16.12 -7.75
N ALA A 147 -1.39 15.00 -7.04
CA ALA A 147 -1.18 13.70 -7.67
C ALA A 147 -2.38 13.27 -8.53
N ASP A 148 -3.61 13.47 -8.05
CA ASP A 148 -4.85 13.16 -8.77
C ASP A 148 -4.95 13.85 -10.15
N LYS A 149 -4.42 15.07 -10.27
CA LYS A 149 -4.39 15.81 -11.54
C LYS A 149 -3.45 15.18 -12.58
N ALA A 150 -2.44 14.44 -12.13
CA ALA A 150 -1.43 13.82 -12.98
C ALA A 150 -1.71 12.35 -13.29
N LEU A 151 -2.56 11.71 -12.48
CA LEU A 151 -2.92 10.30 -12.62
C LEU A 151 -4.05 10.14 -13.64
N GLU A 152 -3.89 9.15 -14.54
CA GLU A 152 -4.92 8.76 -15.51
C GLU A 152 -5.36 7.33 -15.23
N GLY A 153 -6.68 7.08 -15.25
CA GLY A 153 -7.26 5.77 -15.05
C GLY A 153 -8.40 5.76 -14.04
N ALA A 154 -8.76 4.56 -13.59
CA ALA A 154 -9.77 4.35 -12.57
C ALA A 154 -9.14 3.69 -11.35
N TYR A 155 -9.15 4.35 -10.21
CA TYR A 155 -8.45 3.89 -9.02
C TYR A 155 -9.15 4.30 -7.71
N GLY A 156 -8.91 3.49 -6.68
CA GLY A 156 -9.26 3.81 -5.29
C GLY A 156 -8.03 3.59 -4.41
N PHE A 157 -7.62 4.63 -3.70
CA PHE A 157 -6.47 4.62 -2.81
C PHE A 157 -6.86 4.56 -1.33
N CYS A 158 -6.02 3.89 -0.55
CA CYS A 158 -5.91 4.15 0.87
C CYS A 158 -4.45 4.49 1.15
N VAL A 159 -4.21 5.67 1.71
CA VAL A 159 -2.88 6.24 1.88
C VAL A 159 -2.62 6.54 3.35
N MET A 160 -1.44 6.23 3.78
CA MET A 160 -0.94 6.51 5.12
C MET A 160 0.35 7.32 4.99
N PHE A 161 0.45 8.42 5.71
CA PHE A 161 1.66 9.24 5.81
C PHE A 161 2.36 8.94 7.13
N LYS A 162 3.68 8.87 7.10
CA LYS A 162 4.48 8.45 8.26
C LYS A 162 4.37 9.41 9.46
N ASP A 163 4.19 10.67 9.17
CA ASP A 163 4.19 11.79 10.11
C ASP A 163 2.79 12.38 10.41
N HIS A 164 1.72 11.64 10.01
CA HIS A 164 0.31 12.03 10.24
C HIS A 164 -0.53 10.90 10.79
#